data_9bb06940148786af404cecbf69e0da33
#
_entry.id   9bb06940148786af404cecbf69e0da33
#
_cell.length_a   1.000
_cell.length_b   1.000
_cell.length_c   1.000
_cell.angle_alpha   90.00
_cell.angle_beta   90.00
_cell.angle_gamma   90.00
#
_symmetry.space_group_name_H-M   'P 1'
#
loop_
_entity.id
_entity.type
_entity.pdbx_description
1 polymer ?
#
loop_
_entity_poly.entity_id
_entity_poly.type
_entity_poly.pdbx_seq_one_letter_code
_entity_poly.pdbx_strand_id
1 'polypeptide(L)'
;MYENETYEVILERMLNRVSDKLDKRPSSPIYDTHSPTAIEFQILYIELEYLIINSYGDTAAREFLVLLAKDRGLTPEPATKAVLKGEFTPATIDVTGKRFNIGDINYVVLEQITPGQYQVQCETEGTVGNQYLGDMIPMEYIDGLQTAQLTEILIPGEDEEDTEVFRPVSYTHLRAHETSAH
;
A
#
# COMPACT_ATOMS: atom_id res chain seq x y z
N MET A 1 0.70 -26.20 -6.38
CA MET A 1 1.76 -27.01 -7.08
C MET A 1 2.43 -27.98 -6.12
N TYR A 2 2.69 -27.56 -4.88
CA TYR A 2 3.37 -28.35 -3.83
C TYR A 2 2.45 -28.74 -2.67
N GLU A 3 1.13 -28.68 -2.84
CA GLU A 3 0.10 -28.98 -1.83
C GLU A 3 0.24 -30.36 -1.19
N ASN A 4 0.81 -31.31 -1.92
CA ASN A 4 1.03 -32.67 -1.43
C ASN A 4 2.40 -32.88 -0.75
N GLU A 5 3.26 -31.89 -0.70
CA GLU A 5 4.57 -31.94 -0.04
C GLU A 5 4.40 -31.59 1.45
N THR A 6 3.61 -32.43 2.17
CA THR A 6 3.40 -32.26 3.61
C THR A 6 4.57 -32.83 4.41
N TYR A 7 4.65 -32.44 5.68
CA TYR A 7 5.64 -32.97 6.62
C TYR A 7 5.68 -34.50 6.61
N GLU A 8 4.53 -35.16 6.65
CA GLU A 8 4.43 -36.61 6.68
C GLU A 8 4.99 -37.26 5.41
N VAL A 9 4.63 -36.71 4.25
CA VAL A 9 5.10 -37.19 2.94
C VAL A 9 6.61 -37.02 2.80
N ILE A 10 7.12 -35.86 3.23
CA ILE A 10 8.56 -35.56 3.17
C ILE A 10 9.32 -36.48 4.14
N LEU A 11 8.86 -36.61 5.38
CA LEU A 11 9.50 -37.44 6.38
C LEU A 11 9.50 -38.93 5.95
N GLU A 12 8.39 -39.44 5.47
CA GLU A 12 8.30 -40.81 4.95
C GLU A 12 9.29 -41.03 3.79
N ARG A 13 9.34 -40.10 2.84
CA ARG A 13 10.27 -40.13 1.71
C ARG A 13 11.74 -40.11 2.16
N MET A 14 12.07 -39.33 3.20
CA MET A 14 13.41 -39.29 3.78
C MET A 14 13.77 -40.60 4.48
N LEU A 15 12.88 -41.13 5.34
CA LEU A 15 13.09 -42.38 6.07
C LEU A 15 13.20 -43.57 5.13
N ASN A 16 12.48 -43.58 4.00
CA ASN A 16 12.56 -44.65 2.99
C ASN A 16 13.92 -44.70 2.26
N ARG A 17 14.69 -43.58 2.28
CA ARG A 17 16.06 -43.53 1.75
C ARG A 17 17.14 -43.99 2.73
N VAL A 18 16.76 -44.15 4.02
CA VAL A 18 17.67 -44.65 5.05
C VAL A 18 17.67 -46.18 5.02
N SER A 19 18.80 -46.83 5.32
CA SER A 19 18.93 -48.27 5.36
C SER A 19 17.93 -48.93 6.33
N ASP A 20 17.32 -50.03 5.92
CA ASP A 20 16.38 -50.82 6.77
C ASP A 20 17.07 -51.51 7.96
N LYS A 21 18.38 -51.48 8.00
CA LYS A 21 19.17 -52.02 9.13
C LYS A 21 19.17 -51.08 10.35
N LEU A 22 18.67 -49.85 10.17
CA LEU A 22 18.63 -48.82 11.20
C LEU A 22 17.21 -48.67 11.75
N ASP A 23 17.11 -48.30 13.01
CA ASP A 23 15.81 -48.02 13.65
C ASP A 23 15.29 -46.67 13.18
N LYS A 24 14.11 -46.67 12.53
CA LYS A 24 13.43 -45.49 11.97
C LYS A 24 12.14 -45.14 12.72
N ARG A 25 11.85 -45.83 13.85
CA ARG A 25 10.65 -45.56 14.63
C ARG A 25 10.70 -44.20 15.32
N PRO A 26 9.54 -43.61 15.63
CA PRO A 26 9.49 -42.40 16.47
C PRO A 26 10.37 -42.54 17.71
N SER A 27 11.07 -41.47 18.05
CA SER A 27 12.06 -41.41 19.16
C SER A 27 13.38 -42.14 18.89
N SER A 28 13.62 -42.68 17.69
CA SER A 28 14.96 -43.11 17.30
C SER A 28 15.84 -41.91 16.87
N PRO A 29 17.16 -41.98 17.03
CA PRO A 29 18.05 -40.90 16.57
C PRO A 29 17.86 -40.54 15.09
N ILE A 30 17.53 -41.53 14.24
CA ILE A 30 17.26 -41.29 12.81
C ILE A 30 15.97 -40.48 12.63
N TYR A 31 14.92 -40.89 13.30
CA TYR A 31 13.62 -40.18 13.23
C TYR A 31 13.78 -38.72 13.77
N ASP A 32 14.41 -38.57 14.94
CA ASP A 32 14.54 -37.27 15.62
C ASP A 32 15.42 -36.29 14.87
N THR A 33 16.35 -36.78 14.03
CA THR A 33 17.15 -35.90 13.14
C THR A 33 16.43 -35.56 11.84
N HIS A 34 15.60 -36.44 11.29
CA HIS A 34 14.89 -36.21 10.02
C HIS A 34 13.59 -35.42 10.21
N SER A 35 12.93 -35.58 11.34
CA SER A 35 11.66 -34.91 11.64
C SER A 35 11.74 -33.38 11.57
N PRO A 36 12.67 -32.67 12.27
CA PRO A 36 12.79 -31.22 12.14
C PRO A 36 13.21 -30.82 10.72
N THR A 37 14.05 -31.60 10.05
CA THR A 37 14.47 -31.32 8.67
C THR A 37 13.28 -31.42 7.70
N ALA A 38 12.36 -32.36 7.90
CA ALA A 38 11.17 -32.49 7.09
C ALA A 38 10.23 -31.28 7.25
N ILE A 39 10.15 -30.70 8.45
CA ILE A 39 9.40 -29.45 8.72
C ILE A 39 10.01 -28.29 7.92
N GLU A 40 11.34 -28.11 7.96
CA GLU A 40 12.01 -27.07 7.21
C GLU A 40 11.80 -27.20 5.69
N PHE A 41 11.81 -28.43 5.17
CA PHE A 41 11.48 -28.65 3.75
C PHE A 41 10.03 -28.34 3.43
N GLN A 42 9.07 -28.64 4.30
CA GLN A 42 7.69 -28.23 4.09
C GLN A 42 7.56 -26.71 4.02
N ILE A 43 8.20 -26.00 4.95
CA ILE A 43 8.24 -24.52 4.92
C ILE A 43 8.84 -24.03 3.60
N LEU A 44 9.95 -24.62 3.16
CA LEU A 44 10.59 -24.27 1.89
C LEU A 44 9.66 -24.49 0.68
N TYR A 45 8.87 -25.57 0.64
CA TYR A 45 7.89 -25.79 -0.43
C TYR A 45 6.79 -24.75 -0.42
N ILE A 46 6.31 -24.32 0.76
CA ILE A 46 5.34 -23.24 0.90
C ILE A 46 5.91 -21.91 0.36
N GLU A 47 7.16 -21.59 0.70
CA GLU A 47 7.84 -20.40 0.19
C GLU A 47 8.06 -20.45 -1.33
N LEU A 48 8.41 -21.62 -1.88
CA LEU A 48 8.51 -21.81 -3.33
C LEU A 48 7.17 -21.59 -4.04
N GLU A 49 6.08 -22.09 -3.49
CA GLU A 49 4.74 -21.88 -4.04
C GLU A 49 4.35 -20.40 -4.00
N TYR A 50 4.64 -19.72 -2.88
CA TYR A 50 4.44 -18.29 -2.72
C TYR A 50 5.21 -17.49 -3.77
N LEU A 51 6.48 -17.81 -4.01
CA LEU A 51 7.29 -17.17 -5.05
C LEU A 51 6.72 -17.40 -6.45
N ILE A 52 6.26 -18.61 -6.75
CA ILE A 52 5.67 -18.93 -8.06
C ILE A 52 4.40 -18.12 -8.28
N ILE A 53 3.48 -18.11 -7.31
CA ILE A 53 2.21 -17.35 -7.40
C ILE A 53 2.51 -15.86 -7.62
N ASN A 54 3.49 -15.32 -6.94
CA ASN A 54 3.87 -13.91 -7.06
C ASN A 54 4.77 -13.58 -8.27
N SER A 55 5.19 -14.59 -9.04
CA SER A 55 5.93 -14.38 -10.29
C SER A 55 5.02 -14.01 -11.47
N TYR A 56 3.72 -14.19 -11.33
CA TYR A 56 2.74 -13.89 -12.37
C TYR A 56 1.88 -12.70 -11.95
N GLY A 57 1.81 -11.69 -12.80
CA GLY A 57 1.10 -10.46 -12.45
C GLY A 57 -0.40 -10.63 -12.19
N ASP A 58 -1.07 -11.66 -12.74
CA ASP A 58 -2.49 -11.96 -12.48
C ASP A 58 -2.75 -12.52 -11.08
N THR A 59 -1.74 -13.17 -10.48
CA THR A 59 -1.85 -13.78 -9.15
C THR A 59 -0.99 -13.08 -8.09
N ALA A 60 -0.07 -12.21 -8.51
CA ALA A 60 0.86 -11.54 -7.62
C ALA A 60 0.13 -10.64 -6.61
N ALA A 61 0.57 -10.68 -5.35
CA ALA A 61 0.20 -9.70 -4.34
C ALA A 61 0.71 -8.30 -4.76
N ARG A 62 0.08 -7.23 -4.23
CA ARG A 62 0.36 -5.85 -4.63
C ARG A 62 1.86 -5.53 -4.68
N GLU A 63 2.59 -5.88 -3.64
CA GLU A 63 4.03 -5.60 -3.52
C GLU A 63 4.85 -6.20 -4.67
N PHE A 64 4.54 -7.43 -5.06
CA PHE A 64 5.19 -8.11 -6.19
C PHE A 64 4.69 -7.57 -7.54
N LEU A 65 3.40 -7.27 -7.65
CA LEU A 65 2.81 -6.67 -8.85
C LEU A 65 3.47 -5.34 -9.19
N VAL A 66 3.69 -4.48 -8.19
CA VAL A 66 4.39 -3.20 -8.35
C VAL A 66 5.83 -3.40 -8.81
N LEU A 67 6.55 -4.40 -8.27
CA LEU A 67 7.90 -4.73 -8.73
C LEU A 67 7.92 -5.21 -10.18
N LEU A 68 7.00 -6.12 -10.53
CA LEU A 68 6.87 -6.63 -11.90
C LEU A 68 6.51 -5.53 -12.91
N ALA A 69 5.66 -4.59 -12.50
CA ALA A 69 5.27 -3.44 -13.32
C ALA A 69 6.41 -2.43 -13.45
N LYS A 70 7.17 -2.21 -12.39
CA LYS A 70 8.32 -1.29 -12.36
C LYS A 70 9.42 -1.70 -13.34
N ASP A 71 9.66 -2.99 -13.53
CA ASP A 71 10.60 -3.51 -14.54
C ASP A 71 10.20 -3.10 -15.97
N ARG A 72 8.94 -2.69 -16.15
CA ARG A 72 8.36 -2.20 -17.42
C ARG A 72 8.13 -0.70 -17.45
N GLY A 73 8.62 0.01 -16.44
CA GLY A 73 8.48 1.46 -16.32
C GLY A 73 7.09 1.92 -15.87
N LEU A 74 6.29 1.03 -15.29
CA LEU A 74 4.97 1.35 -14.76
C LEU A 74 5.02 1.45 -13.24
N THR A 75 4.30 2.42 -12.69
CA THR A 75 4.08 2.60 -11.24
C THR A 75 2.61 2.93 -11.01
N PRO A 76 2.01 2.46 -9.91
CA PRO A 76 0.65 2.87 -9.58
C PRO A 76 0.60 4.38 -9.32
N GLU A 77 -0.55 4.99 -9.59
CA GLU A 77 -0.79 6.40 -9.26
C GLU A 77 -0.74 6.56 -7.74
N PRO A 78 0.10 7.49 -7.24
CA PRO A 78 0.21 7.73 -5.80
C PRO A 78 -1.03 8.46 -5.26
N ALA A 79 -1.30 8.31 -3.98
CA ALA A 79 -2.31 9.11 -3.29
C ALA A 79 -1.97 10.62 -3.41
N THR A 80 -3.01 11.44 -3.53
CA THR A 80 -2.89 12.90 -3.63
C THR A 80 -3.56 13.59 -2.45
N LYS A 81 -3.18 14.84 -2.18
CA LYS A 81 -3.75 15.65 -1.12
C LYS A 81 -4.89 16.51 -1.65
N ALA A 82 -5.99 16.58 -0.90
CA ALA A 82 -7.07 17.51 -1.19
C ALA A 82 -6.60 18.97 -1.06
N VAL A 83 -7.01 19.82 -1.98
CA VAL A 83 -6.86 21.29 -1.89
C VAL A 83 -8.25 21.88 -1.88
N LEU A 84 -8.53 22.68 -0.86
CA LEU A 84 -9.82 23.29 -0.61
C LEU A 84 -9.67 24.80 -0.60
N LYS A 85 -10.81 25.51 -0.71
CA LYS A 85 -10.90 26.94 -0.53
C LYS A 85 -11.22 27.24 0.94
N GLY A 86 -10.33 27.99 1.59
CA GLY A 86 -10.53 28.52 2.93
C GLY A 86 -10.91 29.99 2.89
N GLU A 87 -11.88 30.38 3.72
CA GLU A 87 -12.30 31.77 3.93
C GLU A 87 -11.98 32.20 5.36
N PHE A 88 -11.30 33.35 5.48
CA PHE A 88 -10.79 33.87 6.75
C PHE A 88 -11.24 35.32 6.97
N THR A 89 -11.63 35.64 8.17
CA THR A 89 -11.98 37.02 8.55
C THR A 89 -11.11 37.50 9.72
N PRO A 90 -10.68 38.77 9.68
CA PRO A 90 -10.88 39.78 8.64
C PRO A 90 -10.06 39.45 7.36
N ALA A 91 -10.52 39.91 6.20
CA ALA A 91 -9.87 39.64 4.91
C ALA A 91 -8.42 40.19 4.79
N THR A 92 -8.00 41.01 5.71
CA THR A 92 -6.65 41.59 5.79
C THR A 92 -5.65 40.73 6.55
N ILE A 93 -6.11 39.64 7.18
CA ILE A 93 -5.23 38.75 7.96
C ILE A 93 -4.41 37.86 7.02
N ASP A 94 -3.13 37.74 7.30
CA ASP A 94 -2.27 36.76 6.62
C ASP A 94 -2.22 35.47 7.45
N VAL A 95 -2.75 34.41 6.87
CA VAL A 95 -2.76 33.07 7.47
C VAL A 95 -1.89 32.07 6.70
N THR A 96 -1.07 32.54 5.76
CA THR A 96 -0.18 31.70 4.95
C THR A 96 0.72 30.83 5.84
N GLY A 97 0.79 29.54 5.56
CA GLY A 97 1.58 28.56 6.32
C GLY A 97 0.99 28.18 7.69
N LYS A 98 -0.14 28.81 8.09
CA LYS A 98 -0.82 28.44 9.35
C LYS A 98 -1.57 27.13 9.20
N ARG A 99 -1.66 26.39 10.31
CA ARG A 99 -2.31 25.08 10.38
C ARG A 99 -3.63 25.17 11.10
N PHE A 100 -4.61 24.47 10.56
CA PHE A 100 -5.97 24.38 11.09
C PHE A 100 -6.39 22.92 11.18
N ASN A 101 -7.40 22.67 12.01
CA ASN A 101 -7.96 21.34 12.22
C ASN A 101 -9.47 21.35 12.04
N ILE A 102 -10.01 20.28 11.43
CA ILE A 102 -11.44 19.94 11.48
C ILE A 102 -11.55 18.47 11.88
N GLY A 103 -12.19 18.18 13.01
CA GLY A 103 -12.24 16.82 13.54
C GLY A 103 -10.85 16.28 13.82
N ASP A 104 -10.47 15.19 13.17
CA ASP A 104 -9.16 14.56 13.32
C ASP A 104 -8.20 14.89 12.14
N ILE A 105 -8.59 15.81 11.26
CA ILE A 105 -7.84 16.11 10.02
C ILE A 105 -7.21 17.49 10.10
N ASN A 106 -5.94 17.55 9.73
CA ASN A 106 -5.16 18.77 9.70
C ASN A 106 -5.04 19.32 8.29
N TYR A 107 -5.05 20.64 8.22
CA TYR A 107 -4.92 21.40 6.99
C TYR A 107 -3.87 22.49 7.15
N VAL A 108 -3.17 22.81 6.08
CA VAL A 108 -2.20 23.91 6.00
C VAL A 108 -2.63 24.91 4.94
N VAL A 109 -2.59 26.19 5.28
CA VAL A 109 -2.89 27.28 4.35
C VAL A 109 -1.71 27.47 3.42
N LEU A 110 -1.93 27.40 2.09
CA LEU A 110 -0.91 27.57 1.08
C LEU A 110 -0.79 29.03 0.65
N GLU A 111 -1.50 29.41 -0.40
CA GLU A 111 -1.40 30.73 -1.01
C GLU A 111 -2.75 31.45 -1.03
N GLN A 112 -2.69 32.78 -1.07
CA GLN A 112 -3.87 33.62 -1.17
C GLN A 112 -4.42 33.63 -2.59
N ILE A 113 -5.73 33.36 -2.74
CA ILE A 113 -6.46 33.47 -4.01
C ILE A 113 -6.95 34.91 -4.20
N THR A 114 -7.63 35.44 -3.18
CA THR A 114 -8.12 36.82 -3.10
C THR A 114 -8.09 37.26 -1.63
N PRO A 115 -8.24 38.55 -1.30
CA PRO A 115 -8.27 38.98 0.09
C PRO A 115 -9.27 38.17 0.94
N GLY A 116 -8.75 37.52 1.98
CA GLY A 116 -9.53 36.65 2.88
C GLY A 116 -9.81 35.25 2.35
N GLN A 117 -9.41 34.90 1.14
CA GLN A 117 -9.58 33.58 0.54
C GLN A 117 -8.24 32.95 0.19
N TYR A 118 -8.04 31.70 0.59
CA TYR A 118 -6.77 30.99 0.45
C TYR A 118 -7.00 29.57 -0.06
N GLN A 119 -5.99 29.03 -0.73
CA GLN A 119 -5.88 27.58 -0.93
C GLN A 119 -5.45 26.94 0.38
N VAL A 120 -6.13 25.89 0.76
CA VAL A 120 -5.88 25.14 2.00
C VAL A 120 -5.74 23.67 1.64
N GLN A 121 -4.58 23.08 1.93
CA GLN A 121 -4.26 21.70 1.60
C GLN A 121 -4.43 20.80 2.82
N CYS A 122 -5.04 19.65 2.63
CA CYS A 122 -5.03 18.58 3.62
C CYS A 122 -3.59 18.08 3.83
N GLU A 123 -3.17 17.87 5.08
CA GLU A 123 -1.84 17.30 5.36
C GLU A 123 -1.80 15.79 5.09
N THR A 124 -2.94 15.11 5.18
CA THR A 124 -3.09 13.69 4.89
C THR A 124 -3.44 13.47 3.43
N GLU A 125 -2.80 12.51 2.80
CA GLU A 125 -3.11 12.07 1.45
C GLU A 125 -4.38 11.21 1.42
N GLY A 126 -4.97 11.07 0.22
CA GLY A 126 -6.17 10.28 0.02
C GLY A 126 -7.45 11.08 0.10
N THR A 127 -8.55 10.35 -0.02
CA THR A 127 -9.92 10.90 -0.05
C THR A 127 -10.38 11.48 1.29
N VAL A 128 -9.63 11.25 2.36
CA VAL A 128 -9.93 11.72 3.72
C VAL A 128 -10.06 13.25 3.78
N GLY A 129 -9.25 13.98 3.01
CA GLY A 129 -9.28 15.44 2.95
C GLY A 129 -10.54 16.02 2.31
N ASN A 130 -11.36 15.20 1.64
CA ASN A 130 -12.60 15.62 0.98
C ASN A 130 -13.81 15.59 1.91
N GLN A 131 -13.68 15.09 3.13
CA GLN A 131 -14.82 14.74 3.98
C GLN A 131 -15.44 15.93 4.69
N TYR A 132 -14.67 16.98 4.93
CA TYR A 132 -15.10 18.09 5.79
C TYR A 132 -15.12 19.42 5.05
N LEU A 133 -16.22 20.14 5.22
CA LEU A 133 -16.37 21.56 4.95
C LEU A 133 -16.94 22.22 6.22
N GLY A 134 -16.68 23.52 6.41
CA GLY A 134 -17.18 24.29 7.56
C GLY A 134 -16.06 24.88 8.41
N ASP A 135 -16.37 25.12 9.68
CA ASP A 135 -15.50 25.85 10.59
C ASP A 135 -14.21 25.08 10.92
N MET A 136 -13.08 25.75 10.81
CA MET A 136 -11.77 25.26 11.19
C MET A 136 -11.32 25.84 12.52
N ILE A 137 -10.58 25.03 13.28
CA ILE A 137 -9.94 25.47 14.53
C ILE A 137 -8.45 25.70 14.26
N PRO A 138 -7.90 26.88 14.54
CA PRO A 138 -6.47 27.11 14.41
C PRO A 138 -5.70 26.27 15.43
N MET A 139 -4.61 25.62 15.00
CA MET A 139 -3.76 24.81 15.87
C MET A 139 -2.84 25.66 16.77
N GLU A 140 -2.65 26.91 16.41
CA GLU A 140 -1.92 27.91 17.21
C GLU A 140 -2.72 29.23 17.25
N TYR A 141 -2.46 30.03 18.28
CA TYR A 141 -3.12 31.34 18.37
C TYR A 141 -2.71 32.26 17.23
N ILE A 142 -3.70 32.83 16.54
CA ILE A 142 -3.50 33.79 15.44
C ILE A 142 -4.17 35.09 15.84
N ASP A 143 -3.35 36.14 16.07
CA ASP A 143 -3.86 37.43 16.52
C ASP A 143 -4.76 38.07 15.45
N GLY A 144 -5.95 38.53 15.88
CA GLY A 144 -6.92 39.17 15.00
C GLY A 144 -7.77 38.23 14.14
N LEU A 145 -7.56 36.93 14.14
CA LEU A 145 -8.43 35.96 13.44
C LEU A 145 -9.80 35.88 14.11
N GLN A 146 -10.86 36.05 13.35
CA GLN A 146 -12.24 35.95 13.82
C GLN A 146 -12.91 34.65 13.38
N THR A 147 -12.87 34.33 12.08
CA THR A 147 -13.42 33.11 11.53
C THR A 147 -12.46 32.45 10.55
N ALA A 148 -12.53 31.12 10.47
CA ALA A 148 -11.82 30.30 9.52
C ALA A 148 -12.74 29.19 9.06
N GLN A 149 -13.02 29.06 7.76
CA GLN A 149 -13.95 28.06 7.22
C GLN A 149 -13.41 27.47 5.92
N LEU A 150 -13.64 26.17 5.71
CA LEU A 150 -13.50 25.51 4.40
C LEU A 150 -14.85 25.59 3.69
N THR A 151 -14.86 26.11 2.46
CA THR A 151 -16.10 26.38 1.71
C THR A 151 -16.28 25.53 0.47
N GLU A 152 -15.20 25.11 -0.18
CA GLU A 152 -15.25 24.40 -1.46
C GLU A 152 -14.02 23.50 -1.64
N ILE A 153 -14.21 22.35 -2.28
CA ILE A 153 -13.10 21.49 -2.73
C ILE A 153 -12.66 21.97 -4.12
N LEU A 154 -11.42 22.45 -4.23
CA LEU A 154 -10.83 22.92 -5.49
C LEU A 154 -10.20 21.75 -6.26
N ILE A 155 -9.46 20.91 -5.56
CA ILE A 155 -8.82 19.71 -6.09
C ILE A 155 -9.11 18.59 -5.09
N PRO A 156 -9.87 17.58 -5.47
CA PRO A 156 -10.12 16.45 -4.56
C PRO A 156 -8.83 15.66 -4.30
N GLY A 157 -8.66 15.18 -3.08
CA GLY A 157 -7.65 14.17 -2.77
C GLY A 157 -8.09 12.81 -3.27
N GLU A 158 -7.16 12.04 -3.76
CA GLU A 158 -7.37 10.69 -4.29
C GLU A 158 -6.53 9.69 -3.52
N ASP A 159 -7.07 8.51 -3.27
CA ASP A 159 -6.32 7.40 -2.67
C ASP A 159 -5.34 6.83 -3.69
N GLU A 160 -4.33 6.11 -3.21
CA GLU A 160 -3.43 5.38 -4.10
C GLU A 160 -4.23 4.40 -4.98
N GLU A 161 -3.86 4.30 -6.24
CA GLU A 161 -4.52 3.41 -7.21
C GLU A 161 -4.68 1.99 -6.65
N ASP A 162 -5.91 1.48 -6.70
CA ASP A 162 -6.24 0.14 -6.21
C ASP A 162 -5.52 -0.95 -7.02
N THR A 163 -5.16 -2.04 -6.33
CA THR A 163 -4.41 -3.15 -6.93
C THR A 163 -5.13 -3.76 -8.12
N GLU A 164 -6.45 -3.91 -8.07
CA GLU A 164 -7.22 -4.55 -9.14
C GLU A 164 -7.47 -3.59 -10.31
N VAL A 165 -7.38 -2.27 -10.09
CA VAL A 165 -7.38 -1.25 -11.13
C VAL A 165 -6.01 -1.19 -11.82
N PHE A 166 -4.93 -1.23 -11.05
CA PHE A 166 -3.55 -1.22 -11.54
C PHE A 166 -3.17 -2.49 -12.31
N ARG A 167 -3.69 -3.66 -11.91
CA ARG A 167 -3.38 -4.97 -12.48
C ARG A 167 -3.61 -5.06 -14.00
N PRO A 168 -4.78 -4.71 -14.57
CA PRO A 168 -5.01 -4.73 -16.03
C PRO A 168 -4.10 -3.77 -16.79
N VAL A 169 -3.77 -2.61 -16.23
CA VAL A 169 -2.89 -1.61 -16.87
C VAL A 169 -1.51 -2.18 -17.06
N SER A 170 -0.98 -2.90 -16.06
CA SER A 170 0.32 -3.58 -16.15
C SER A 170 0.36 -4.65 -17.27
N TYR A 171 -0.78 -5.23 -17.64
CA TYR A 171 -0.90 -6.24 -18.72
C TYR A 171 -1.13 -5.65 -20.10
N THR A 172 -1.92 -4.60 -20.24
CA THR A 172 -2.20 -3.98 -21.53
C THR A 172 -0.97 -3.38 -22.17
N HIS A 173 -0.06 -2.84 -21.37
CA HIS A 173 1.25 -2.40 -21.83
C HIS A 173 2.16 -3.55 -22.29
N LEU A 174 2.02 -4.75 -21.74
CA LEU A 174 2.72 -5.95 -22.20
C LEU A 174 2.39 -6.31 -23.66
N ARG A 175 1.10 -6.29 -24.01
CA ARG A 175 0.62 -6.61 -25.37
C ARG A 175 1.04 -5.56 -26.41
N ALA A 176 1.08 -4.29 -26.02
CA ALA A 176 1.43 -3.21 -26.94
C ALA A 176 2.92 -3.24 -27.35
N HIS A 177 3.81 -3.65 -26.45
CA HIS A 177 5.25 -3.79 -26.76
C HIS A 177 5.57 -5.01 -27.62
N GLU A 178 4.86 -6.13 -27.46
CA GLU A 178 5.08 -7.34 -28.29
C GLU A 178 4.58 -7.15 -29.74
N THR A 179 3.56 -6.34 -29.96
CA THR A 179 3.02 -6.06 -31.32
C THR A 179 3.83 -5.03 -32.10
N SER A 180 4.71 -4.27 -31.46
CA SER A 180 5.59 -3.27 -32.12
C SER A 180 6.93 -3.82 -32.56
N ALA A 181 7.22 -5.11 -32.31
CA ALA A 181 8.51 -5.76 -32.62
C ALA A 181 8.45 -6.68 -33.86
N HIS A 182 7.42 -6.53 -34.72
CA HIS A 182 7.31 -7.25 -36.02
C HIS A 182 7.20 -6.30 -37.17
#